data_767658cbc04369acdda2e5a5dc1bc8b6
#
_entry.id   767658cbc04369acdda2e5a5dc1bc8b6
#
_cell.length_a   1.000
_cell.length_b   1.000
_cell.length_c   1.000
_cell.angle_alpha   90.00
_cell.angle_beta   90.00
_cell.angle_gamma   90.00
#
_symmetry.space_group_name_H-M   'P 1'
#
loop_
_entity.id
_entity.type
_entity.pdbx_description
1 polymer ?
#
loop_
_entity_poly.entity_id
_entity_poly.type
_entity_poly.pdbx_seq_one_letter_code
_entity_poly.pdbx_strand_id
1 'polypeptide(L)'
;DTPTLNFEPNLKLATPVNYVLGPGDELQISVYGIQEFSDAVPVTVEGKVNIQYIGQIAVAGMTIEAASVKIKNAIAKVYSTVRSGQSQVGISLSRIRTIKVTLIGSKQPGNYSVSSLATVYNALFLGGGPAKNGSYRNIELIRNNKLYRTIDLYRFLVHGNQSDNIGLKDNDVIRIPAYSQRVTLEGQVKRPGIFEMKAGESFQDLLSFASGFTESAFTASVSVLQKTDKEFKVKDLKAAE
;
A
#
# COMPACT_ATOMS: atom_id res chain seq x y z
N ASP A 1 16.47 9.34 19.62
CA ASP A 1 15.11 9.54 19.13
C ASP A 1 15.07 9.14 17.66
N THR A 2 14.60 7.94 17.40
CA THR A 2 14.35 7.47 16.02
C THR A 2 13.15 8.26 15.50
N PRO A 3 13.23 8.97 14.37
CA PRO A 3 12.07 9.63 13.82
C PRO A 3 11.00 8.58 13.51
N THR A 4 9.83 8.75 14.09
CA THR A 4 8.65 7.93 13.75
C THR A 4 8.28 8.25 12.31
N LEU A 5 8.66 7.38 11.39
CA LEU A 5 8.22 7.46 10.00
C LEU A 5 6.70 7.25 9.99
N ASN A 6 5.97 8.31 9.69
CA ASN A 6 4.52 8.24 9.56
C ASN A 6 4.18 7.84 8.12
N PHE A 7 3.64 6.63 7.94
CA PHE A 7 3.14 6.12 6.66
C PHE A 7 1.61 6.22 6.54
N GLU A 8 0.98 7.02 7.39
CA GLU A 8 -0.44 7.30 7.23
C GLU A 8 -0.67 7.96 5.86
N PRO A 9 -1.68 7.53 5.11
CA PRO A 9 -2.07 8.21 3.90
C PRO A 9 -2.35 9.67 4.25
N ASN A 10 -1.66 10.60 3.61
CA ASN A 10 -1.91 12.01 3.84
C ASN A 10 -3.29 12.37 3.29
N LEU A 11 -4.30 12.37 4.15
CA LEU A 11 -5.69 12.69 3.80
C LEU A 11 -5.91 14.14 3.35
N LYS A 12 -4.86 14.98 3.40
CA LYS A 12 -4.85 16.34 2.86
C LYS A 12 -4.33 16.42 1.43
N LEU A 13 -3.97 15.31 0.83
CA LEU A 13 -3.63 15.26 -0.60
C LEU A 13 -4.91 15.40 -1.44
N ALA A 14 -4.79 16.10 -2.55
CA ALA A 14 -5.86 16.13 -3.55
C ALA A 14 -6.27 14.69 -3.91
N THR A 15 -7.58 14.46 -4.07
CA THR A 15 -8.09 13.15 -4.48
C THR A 15 -7.33 12.67 -5.73
N PRO A 16 -6.80 11.44 -5.74
CA PRO A 16 -6.16 10.89 -6.94
C PRO A 16 -7.11 10.96 -8.14
N VAL A 17 -6.62 11.41 -9.27
CA VAL A 17 -7.39 11.61 -10.52
C VAL A 17 -8.20 10.38 -10.92
N ASN A 18 -7.72 9.19 -10.60
CA ASN A 18 -8.38 7.92 -10.93
C ASN A 18 -9.13 7.29 -9.74
N TYR A 19 -9.48 8.08 -8.72
CA TYR A 19 -10.21 7.54 -7.59
C TYR A 19 -11.58 7.03 -8.01
N VAL A 20 -11.85 5.75 -7.72
CA VAL A 20 -13.12 5.09 -8.04
C VAL A 20 -14.04 5.12 -6.83
N LEU A 21 -15.19 5.77 -6.99
CA LEU A 21 -16.20 5.90 -5.96
C LEU A 21 -16.82 4.56 -5.59
N GLY A 22 -17.15 4.41 -4.32
CA GLY A 22 -17.85 3.26 -3.78
C GLY A 22 -18.70 3.60 -2.56
N PRO A 23 -19.52 2.64 -2.09
CA PRO A 23 -20.32 2.81 -0.89
C PRO A 23 -19.48 3.25 0.31
N GLY A 24 -19.96 4.27 1.04
CA GLY A 24 -19.28 4.85 2.19
C GLY A 24 -18.37 6.04 1.89
N ASP A 25 -18.08 6.34 0.62
CA ASP A 25 -17.51 7.63 0.21
C ASP A 25 -18.53 8.74 0.42
N GLU A 26 -18.07 9.99 0.54
CA GLU A 26 -18.94 11.15 0.66
C GLU A 26 -18.49 12.24 -0.29
N LEU A 27 -19.42 12.77 -1.06
CA LEU A 27 -19.18 13.86 -2.00
C LEU A 27 -19.67 15.17 -1.41
N GLN A 28 -18.86 16.22 -1.53
CA GLN A 28 -19.29 17.59 -1.35
C GLN A 28 -19.80 18.11 -2.69
N ILE A 29 -21.06 18.47 -2.73
CA ILE A 29 -21.72 19.06 -3.90
C ILE A 29 -22.08 20.49 -3.57
N SER A 30 -21.54 21.43 -4.33
CA SER A 30 -21.75 22.85 -4.10
C SER A 30 -22.23 23.51 -5.40
N VAL A 31 -23.24 24.35 -5.28
CA VAL A 31 -23.73 25.20 -6.37
C VAL A 31 -23.48 26.65 -5.98
N TYR A 32 -22.89 27.42 -6.87
CA TYR A 32 -22.53 28.83 -6.66
C TYR A 32 -23.16 29.71 -7.74
N GLY A 33 -23.52 30.91 -7.38
CA GLY A 33 -24.09 31.92 -8.29
C GLY A 33 -25.46 32.38 -7.86
N ILE A 34 -26.43 32.44 -8.75
CA ILE A 34 -27.79 32.89 -8.41
C ILE A 34 -28.48 31.96 -7.42
N GLN A 35 -28.21 30.69 -7.53
CA GLN A 35 -28.61 29.70 -6.51
C GLN A 35 -27.37 29.18 -5.81
N GLU A 36 -27.42 29.08 -4.47
CA GLU A 36 -26.36 28.60 -3.66
C GLU A 36 -26.87 27.49 -2.74
N PHE A 37 -26.20 26.33 -2.77
CA PHE A 37 -26.32 25.30 -1.78
C PHE A 37 -25.02 24.49 -1.71
N SER A 38 -24.79 23.84 -0.59
CA SER A 38 -23.60 23.02 -0.38
C SER A 38 -23.95 21.89 0.59
N ASP A 39 -23.96 20.67 0.04
CA ASP A 39 -24.33 19.46 0.78
C ASP A 39 -23.23 18.40 0.71
N ALA A 40 -23.01 17.73 1.85
CA ALA A 40 -22.22 16.52 1.93
C ALA A 40 -23.12 15.29 1.72
N VAL A 41 -22.94 14.59 0.60
CA VAL A 41 -23.83 13.52 0.16
C VAL A 41 -23.09 12.17 0.18
N PRO A 42 -23.48 11.23 1.05
CA PRO A 42 -22.86 9.92 1.12
C PRO A 42 -23.28 9.06 -0.08
N VAL A 43 -22.32 8.23 -0.54
CA VAL A 43 -22.61 7.13 -1.46
C VAL A 43 -23.23 5.99 -0.66
N THR A 44 -24.46 5.65 -0.98
CA THR A 44 -25.24 4.59 -0.28
C THR A 44 -24.66 3.21 -0.57
N VAL A 45 -25.14 2.19 0.14
CA VAL A 45 -24.77 0.78 -0.06
C VAL A 45 -25.15 0.29 -1.47
N GLU A 46 -26.16 0.88 -2.09
CA GLU A 46 -26.57 0.60 -3.48
C GLU A 46 -25.70 1.34 -4.51
N GLY A 47 -24.69 2.10 -4.05
CA GLY A 47 -23.77 2.81 -4.92
C GLY A 47 -24.34 4.11 -5.52
N LYS A 48 -25.32 4.71 -4.88
CA LYS A 48 -26.00 5.93 -5.36
C LYS A 48 -25.78 7.10 -4.39
N VAL A 49 -25.78 8.31 -4.92
CA VAL A 49 -25.92 9.54 -4.13
C VAL A 49 -27.36 10.04 -4.26
N ASN A 50 -27.94 10.54 -3.16
CA ASN A 50 -29.28 11.12 -3.16
C ASN A 50 -29.18 12.63 -3.00
N ILE A 51 -29.51 13.37 -4.07
CA ILE A 51 -29.42 14.83 -4.09
C ILE A 51 -30.83 15.41 -4.02
N GLN A 52 -31.03 16.33 -3.09
CA GLN A 52 -32.34 16.96 -2.87
C GLN A 52 -32.90 17.56 -4.18
N TYR A 53 -34.16 17.34 -4.45
CA TYR A 53 -34.92 17.73 -5.65
C TYR A 53 -34.47 17.08 -6.96
N ILE A 54 -33.34 16.36 -7.00
CA ILE A 54 -32.81 15.71 -8.21
C ILE A 54 -33.05 14.21 -8.16
N GLY A 55 -32.97 13.63 -6.95
CA GLY A 55 -33.16 12.21 -6.72
C GLY A 55 -31.86 11.43 -6.68
N GLN A 56 -31.95 10.13 -6.95
CA GLN A 56 -30.84 9.18 -6.84
C GLN A 56 -30.03 9.09 -8.13
N ILE A 57 -28.71 9.18 -8.00
CA ILE A 57 -27.76 9.05 -9.12
C ILE A 57 -26.77 7.95 -8.78
N ALA A 58 -26.68 6.90 -9.61
CA ALA A 58 -25.68 5.85 -9.46
C ALA A 58 -24.28 6.37 -9.82
N VAL A 59 -23.33 6.24 -8.89
CA VAL A 59 -21.95 6.74 -9.00
C VAL A 59 -20.89 5.69 -8.63
N ALA A 60 -21.25 4.62 -7.94
CA ALA A 60 -20.28 3.57 -7.58
C ALA A 60 -19.66 2.95 -8.83
N GLY A 61 -18.35 2.65 -8.76
CA GLY A 61 -17.58 2.13 -9.89
C GLY A 61 -17.15 3.19 -10.90
N MET A 62 -17.59 4.45 -10.77
CA MET A 62 -17.16 5.57 -11.61
C MET A 62 -15.96 6.29 -10.98
N THR A 63 -15.10 6.87 -11.81
CA THR A 63 -14.12 7.84 -11.30
C THR A 63 -14.81 9.10 -10.81
N ILE A 64 -14.16 9.86 -9.93
CA ILE A 64 -14.72 11.12 -9.42
C ILE A 64 -15.05 12.10 -10.56
N GLU A 65 -14.25 12.13 -11.62
CA GLU A 65 -14.46 12.98 -12.79
C GLU A 65 -15.71 12.57 -13.56
N ALA A 66 -15.85 11.26 -13.85
CA ALA A 66 -17.01 10.74 -14.57
C ALA A 66 -18.31 10.93 -13.76
N ALA A 67 -18.26 10.70 -12.44
CA ALA A 67 -19.37 10.96 -11.54
C ALA A 67 -19.74 12.46 -11.51
N SER A 68 -18.74 13.34 -11.47
CA SER A 68 -18.94 14.80 -11.50
C SER A 68 -19.66 15.25 -12.74
N VAL A 69 -19.28 14.77 -13.92
CA VAL A 69 -19.98 15.08 -15.17
C VAL A 69 -21.44 14.61 -15.11
N LYS A 70 -21.66 13.38 -14.66
CA LYS A 70 -23.02 12.81 -14.54
C LYS A 70 -23.90 13.59 -13.59
N ILE A 71 -23.38 13.95 -12.42
CA ILE A 71 -24.11 14.73 -11.41
C ILE A 71 -24.40 16.15 -11.93
N LYS A 72 -23.41 16.85 -12.51
CA LYS A 72 -23.60 18.18 -13.10
C LYS A 72 -24.72 18.17 -14.15
N ASN A 73 -24.74 17.18 -15.03
CA ASN A 73 -25.77 17.03 -16.04
C ASN A 73 -27.16 16.80 -15.43
N ALA A 74 -27.26 16.05 -14.33
CA ALA A 74 -28.52 15.85 -13.63
C ALA A 74 -29.01 17.13 -12.96
N ILE A 75 -28.12 17.88 -12.32
CA ILE A 75 -28.43 19.19 -11.71
C ILE A 75 -28.89 20.19 -12.76
N ALA A 76 -28.22 20.25 -13.90
CA ALA A 76 -28.58 21.16 -14.98
C ALA A 76 -29.97 20.89 -15.62
N LYS A 77 -30.49 19.66 -15.49
CA LYS A 77 -31.87 19.34 -15.94
C LYS A 77 -32.94 19.99 -15.06
N VAL A 78 -32.66 20.13 -13.76
CA VAL A 78 -33.58 20.68 -12.77
C VAL A 78 -33.39 22.19 -12.60
N TYR A 79 -32.15 22.64 -12.51
CA TYR A 79 -31.78 24.02 -12.27
C TYR A 79 -31.44 24.75 -13.60
N SER A 80 -32.34 25.61 -14.07
CA SER A 80 -32.15 26.37 -15.30
C SER A 80 -30.94 27.31 -15.24
N THR A 81 -30.60 27.84 -14.05
CA THR A 81 -29.46 28.74 -13.85
C THR A 81 -28.12 28.01 -14.06
N VAL A 82 -28.04 26.72 -13.73
CA VAL A 82 -26.86 25.88 -14.03
C VAL A 82 -26.77 25.63 -15.54
N ARG A 83 -27.90 25.37 -16.19
CA ARG A 83 -27.95 25.15 -17.64
C ARG A 83 -27.58 26.40 -18.43
N SER A 84 -27.96 27.59 -17.94
CA SER A 84 -27.62 28.88 -18.57
C SER A 84 -26.21 29.37 -18.24
N GLY A 85 -25.50 28.72 -17.36
CA GLY A 85 -24.17 29.12 -16.90
C GLY A 85 -24.16 30.23 -15.82
N GLN A 86 -25.34 30.66 -15.35
CA GLN A 86 -25.47 31.66 -14.27
C GLN A 86 -25.16 31.10 -12.89
N SER A 87 -25.18 29.80 -12.74
CA SER A 87 -24.67 29.06 -11.54
C SER A 87 -23.72 27.96 -11.96
N GLN A 88 -22.71 27.74 -11.14
CA GLN A 88 -21.69 26.71 -11.36
C GLN A 88 -21.82 25.60 -10.33
N VAL A 89 -21.46 24.38 -10.72
CA VAL A 89 -21.48 23.20 -9.84
C VAL A 89 -20.06 22.74 -9.56
N GLY A 90 -19.68 22.74 -8.28
CA GLY A 90 -18.46 22.13 -7.76
C GLY A 90 -18.77 20.78 -7.15
N ILE A 91 -17.96 19.77 -7.46
CA ILE A 91 -18.07 18.44 -6.86
C ILE A 91 -16.68 18.00 -6.45
N SER A 92 -16.54 17.61 -5.19
CA SER A 92 -15.30 17.10 -4.62
C SER A 92 -15.58 15.93 -3.68
N LEU A 93 -14.57 15.16 -3.38
CA LEU A 93 -14.64 14.11 -2.37
C LEU A 93 -14.41 14.75 -0.99
N SER A 94 -15.41 14.66 -0.08
CA SER A 94 -15.31 15.19 1.28
C SER A 94 -14.79 14.16 2.27
N ARG A 95 -15.13 12.88 2.05
CA ARG A 95 -14.67 11.77 2.88
C ARG A 95 -14.43 10.52 2.03
N ILE A 96 -13.29 9.88 2.29
CA ILE A 96 -12.91 8.62 1.69
C ILE A 96 -13.36 7.49 2.62
N ARG A 97 -13.99 6.46 2.04
CA ARG A 97 -14.42 5.28 2.78
C ARG A 97 -13.25 4.55 3.43
N THR A 98 -13.53 3.89 4.51
CA THR A 98 -12.62 2.89 5.10
C THR A 98 -12.90 1.50 4.54
N ILE A 99 -11.85 0.70 4.47
CA ILE A 99 -11.89 -0.71 4.12
C ILE A 99 -11.33 -1.53 5.27
N LYS A 100 -11.71 -2.79 5.35
CA LYS A 100 -11.17 -3.73 6.34
C LYS A 100 -10.15 -4.63 5.67
N VAL A 101 -8.99 -4.77 6.31
CA VAL A 101 -7.93 -5.68 5.86
C VAL A 101 -7.46 -6.51 7.04
N THR A 102 -7.04 -7.75 6.79
CA THR A 102 -6.56 -8.67 7.82
C THR A 102 -5.06 -8.89 7.65
N LEU A 103 -4.30 -8.75 8.73
CA LEU A 103 -2.88 -9.07 8.78
C LEU A 103 -2.64 -10.34 9.58
N ILE A 104 -1.90 -11.29 9.01
CA ILE A 104 -1.53 -12.56 9.63
C ILE A 104 0.00 -12.69 9.58
N GLY A 105 0.62 -13.01 10.72
CA GLY A 105 2.08 -13.18 10.82
C GLY A 105 2.86 -11.88 10.95
N SER A 106 2.20 -10.74 11.14
CA SER A 106 2.80 -9.47 11.54
C SER A 106 3.11 -9.45 13.03
N LYS A 107 3.87 -8.45 13.50
CA LYS A 107 4.10 -8.26 14.95
C LYS A 107 2.81 -7.99 15.70
N GLN A 108 1.88 -7.32 15.08
CA GLN A 108 0.53 -7.06 15.59
C GLN A 108 -0.48 -7.63 14.59
N PRO A 109 -0.83 -8.91 14.68
CA PRO A 109 -1.82 -9.52 13.80
C PRO A 109 -3.23 -9.08 14.16
N GLY A 110 -4.11 -9.00 13.18
CA GLY A 110 -5.50 -8.62 13.42
C GLY A 110 -6.20 -7.99 12.22
N ASN A 111 -7.39 -7.47 12.47
CA ASN A 111 -8.19 -6.75 11.49
C ASN A 111 -7.97 -5.26 11.65
N TYR A 112 -7.69 -4.59 10.55
CA TYR A 112 -7.42 -3.16 10.51
C TYR A 112 -8.46 -2.46 9.63
N SER A 113 -8.94 -1.32 10.11
CA SER A 113 -9.73 -0.39 9.31
C SER A 113 -8.79 0.68 8.76
N VAL A 114 -8.64 0.73 7.46
CA VAL A 114 -7.73 1.66 6.76
C VAL A 114 -8.48 2.42 5.68
N SER A 115 -7.94 3.56 5.25
CA SER A 115 -8.48 4.28 4.10
C SER A 115 -8.48 3.38 2.86
N SER A 116 -9.48 3.52 1.98
CA SER A 116 -9.49 2.82 0.69
C SER A 116 -8.34 3.22 -0.25
N LEU A 117 -7.58 4.26 0.09
CA LEU A 117 -6.34 4.64 -0.58
C LEU A 117 -5.10 3.96 0.02
N ALA A 118 -5.25 3.21 1.10
CA ALA A 118 -4.13 2.54 1.73
C ALA A 118 -3.50 1.49 0.81
N THR A 119 -2.20 1.35 0.93
CA THR A 119 -1.41 0.37 0.20
C THR A 119 -0.98 -0.77 1.12
N VAL A 120 -0.43 -1.83 0.53
CA VAL A 120 0.14 -2.95 1.28
C VAL A 120 1.18 -2.48 2.30
N TYR A 121 2.05 -1.53 1.92
CA TYR A 121 3.08 -1.03 2.84
C TYR A 121 2.49 -0.24 4.01
N ASN A 122 1.42 0.52 3.79
CA ASN A 122 0.71 1.18 4.90
C ASN A 122 0.18 0.17 5.91
N ALA A 123 -0.47 -0.90 5.45
CA ALA A 123 -0.99 -1.94 6.34
C ALA A 123 0.13 -2.70 7.06
N LEU A 124 1.20 -3.08 6.35
CA LEU A 124 2.37 -3.74 6.97
C LEU A 124 2.98 -2.86 8.06
N PHE A 125 3.09 -1.55 7.82
CA PHE A 125 3.59 -0.61 8.81
C PHE A 125 2.68 -0.55 10.06
N LEU A 126 1.36 -0.46 9.87
CA LEU A 126 0.39 -0.47 10.96
C LEU A 126 0.48 -1.77 11.80
N GLY A 127 0.71 -2.92 11.16
CA GLY A 127 0.93 -4.20 11.83
C GLY A 127 2.33 -4.37 12.44
N GLY A 128 3.18 -3.34 12.39
CA GLY A 128 4.55 -3.36 12.92
C GLY A 128 5.53 -4.18 12.09
N GLY A 129 5.17 -4.52 10.85
CA GLY A 129 5.96 -5.36 9.94
C GLY A 129 5.91 -6.85 10.28
N PRO A 130 6.74 -7.68 9.61
CA PRO A 130 6.83 -9.10 9.87
C PRO A 130 7.18 -9.43 11.32
N ALA A 131 6.55 -10.46 11.89
CA ALA A 131 6.94 -11.00 13.20
C ALA A 131 8.38 -11.56 13.16
N LYS A 132 8.96 -11.92 14.33
CA LYS A 132 10.34 -12.41 14.43
C LYS A 132 10.67 -13.52 13.43
N ASN A 133 9.74 -14.43 13.20
CA ASN A 133 9.90 -15.55 12.27
C ASN A 133 9.22 -15.28 10.90
N GLY A 134 8.68 -14.07 10.68
CA GLY A 134 7.99 -13.71 9.45
C GLY A 134 8.96 -13.40 8.32
N SER A 135 8.59 -13.79 7.09
CA SER A 135 9.34 -13.49 5.89
C SER A 135 9.19 -12.01 5.51
N TYR A 136 10.29 -11.37 5.12
CA TYR A 136 10.30 -10.04 4.49
C TYR A 136 10.18 -10.12 2.97
N ARG A 137 10.34 -11.32 2.40
CA ARG A 137 10.51 -11.51 0.96
C ARG A 137 9.47 -12.38 0.30
N ASN A 138 8.57 -12.98 1.10
CA ASN A 138 7.49 -13.83 0.62
C ASN A 138 6.16 -13.47 1.29
N ILE A 139 5.85 -12.17 1.36
CA ILE A 139 4.58 -11.70 1.90
C ILE A 139 3.50 -11.88 0.82
N GLU A 140 2.36 -12.41 1.20
CA GLU A 140 1.28 -12.74 0.30
C GLU A 140 0.10 -11.79 0.49
N LEU A 141 -0.33 -11.16 -0.59
CA LEU A 141 -1.61 -10.49 -0.65
C LEU A 141 -2.64 -11.45 -1.23
N ILE A 142 -3.64 -11.79 -0.44
CA ILE A 142 -4.74 -12.67 -0.79
C ILE A 142 -5.99 -11.81 -1.00
N ARG A 143 -6.58 -11.92 -2.17
CA ARG A 143 -7.79 -11.19 -2.58
C ARG A 143 -8.80 -12.17 -3.16
N ASN A 144 -10.05 -12.11 -2.71
CA ASN A 144 -11.10 -13.05 -3.13
C ASN A 144 -10.67 -14.51 -2.94
N ASN A 145 -10.05 -14.83 -1.80
CA ASN A 145 -9.52 -16.16 -1.44
C ASN A 145 -8.47 -16.75 -2.42
N LYS A 146 -7.83 -15.90 -3.22
CA LYS A 146 -6.77 -16.31 -4.15
C LYS A 146 -5.52 -15.47 -3.89
N LEU A 147 -4.34 -16.09 -4.07
CA LEU A 147 -3.09 -15.35 -4.08
C LEU A 147 -3.12 -14.33 -5.23
N TYR A 148 -3.16 -13.06 -4.87
CA TYR A 148 -3.17 -11.96 -5.83
C TYR A 148 -1.76 -11.49 -6.19
N ARG A 149 -0.88 -11.37 -5.17
CA ARG A 149 0.50 -10.89 -5.33
C ARG A 149 1.39 -11.42 -4.24
N THR A 150 2.62 -11.77 -4.59
CA THR A 150 3.72 -11.97 -3.65
C THR A 150 4.55 -10.69 -3.58
N ILE A 151 4.84 -10.23 -2.37
CA ILE A 151 5.52 -8.97 -2.08
C ILE A 151 6.89 -9.29 -1.51
N ASP A 152 7.93 -8.69 -2.07
CA ASP A 152 9.30 -8.75 -1.60
C ASP A 152 9.73 -7.35 -1.12
N LEU A 153 9.77 -7.16 0.20
CA LEU A 153 10.15 -5.86 0.78
C LEU A 153 11.60 -5.46 0.48
N TYR A 154 12.49 -6.43 0.15
CA TYR A 154 13.87 -6.09 -0.22
C TYR A 154 13.95 -5.28 -1.49
N ARG A 155 13.01 -5.46 -2.43
CA ARG A 155 12.93 -4.59 -3.62
C ARG A 155 12.79 -3.12 -3.24
N PHE A 156 12.01 -2.85 -2.21
CA PHE A 156 11.85 -1.48 -1.71
C PHE A 156 12.99 -1.06 -0.80
N LEU A 157 13.33 -1.88 0.21
CA LEU A 157 14.30 -1.51 1.25
C LEU A 157 15.73 -1.37 0.69
N VAL A 158 16.09 -2.15 -0.33
CA VAL A 158 17.42 -2.14 -0.93
C VAL A 158 17.50 -1.25 -2.16
N HIS A 159 16.45 -1.27 -3.00
CA HIS A 159 16.49 -0.64 -4.32
C HIS A 159 15.49 0.52 -4.50
N GLY A 160 14.67 0.83 -3.49
CA GLY A 160 13.63 1.87 -3.59
C GLY A 160 12.46 1.51 -4.54
N ASN A 161 12.41 0.26 -5.01
CA ASN A 161 11.39 -0.18 -5.97
C ASN A 161 10.06 -0.43 -5.26
N GLN A 162 9.02 0.32 -5.62
CA GLN A 162 7.69 0.26 -5.05
C GLN A 162 6.67 -0.55 -5.88
N SER A 163 7.11 -1.34 -6.85
CA SER A 163 6.21 -2.11 -7.73
C SER A 163 5.29 -3.08 -6.99
N ASP A 164 5.66 -3.49 -5.79
CA ASP A 164 4.87 -4.37 -4.93
C ASP A 164 3.98 -3.58 -3.93
N ASN A 165 4.08 -2.25 -3.89
CA ASN A 165 3.27 -1.40 -3.03
C ASN A 165 1.92 -1.06 -3.68
N ILE A 166 1.08 -2.06 -3.82
CA ILE A 166 -0.22 -1.95 -4.50
C ILE A 166 -1.33 -1.53 -3.53
N GLY A 167 -2.38 -0.90 -4.08
CA GLY A 167 -3.57 -0.50 -3.34
C GLY A 167 -4.36 -1.68 -2.79
N LEU A 168 -4.84 -1.53 -1.58
CA LEU A 168 -5.66 -2.52 -0.89
C LEU A 168 -7.13 -2.40 -1.30
N LYS A 169 -7.86 -3.50 -1.17
CA LYS A 169 -9.31 -3.59 -1.31
C LYS A 169 -9.94 -4.13 -0.04
N ASP A 170 -11.23 -3.91 0.10
CA ASP A 170 -11.98 -4.44 1.23
C ASP A 170 -11.90 -5.97 1.29
N ASN A 171 -11.70 -6.49 2.51
CA ASN A 171 -11.47 -7.91 2.81
C ASN A 171 -10.19 -8.53 2.23
N ASP A 172 -9.20 -7.71 1.84
CA ASP A 172 -7.87 -8.23 1.53
C ASP A 172 -7.23 -8.84 2.79
N VAL A 173 -6.48 -9.92 2.59
CA VAL A 173 -5.68 -10.56 3.63
C VAL A 173 -4.21 -10.47 3.25
N ILE A 174 -3.40 -9.90 4.14
CA ILE A 174 -1.94 -9.90 4.02
C ILE A 174 -1.41 -10.99 4.95
N ARG A 175 -0.89 -12.06 4.37
CA ARG A 175 -0.30 -13.17 5.08
C ARG A 175 1.22 -13.10 5.00
N ILE A 176 1.86 -13.13 6.16
CA ILE A 176 3.32 -13.17 6.29
C ILE A 176 3.70 -14.58 6.76
N PRO A 177 4.12 -15.46 5.86
CA PRO A 177 4.57 -16.81 6.24
C PRO A 177 5.91 -16.74 6.99
N ALA A 178 6.33 -17.85 7.57
CA ALA A 178 7.67 -17.96 8.12
C ALA A 178 8.72 -17.85 7.00
N TYR A 179 9.89 -17.29 7.33
CA TYR A 179 11.02 -17.28 6.40
C TYR A 179 11.52 -18.71 6.14
N SER A 180 12.08 -18.95 4.97
CA SER A 180 12.68 -20.24 4.62
C SER A 180 14.15 -20.32 5.05
N GLN A 181 14.93 -19.30 4.75
CA GLN A 181 16.37 -19.28 5.03
C GLN A 181 16.82 -17.87 5.41
N ARG A 182 17.70 -17.80 6.42
CA ARG A 182 18.40 -16.58 6.81
C ARG A 182 19.89 -16.84 6.92
N VAL A 183 20.66 -15.83 6.55
CA VAL A 183 22.12 -15.82 6.63
C VAL A 183 22.55 -14.63 7.46
N THR A 184 23.44 -14.87 8.41
CA THR A 184 24.10 -13.81 9.17
C THR A 184 25.35 -13.38 8.39
N LEU A 185 25.47 -12.08 8.10
CA LEU A 185 26.64 -11.47 7.47
C LEU A 185 27.30 -10.54 8.47
N GLU A 186 28.57 -10.82 8.76
CA GLU A 186 29.37 -10.07 9.72
C GLU A 186 30.70 -9.64 9.10
N GLY A 187 31.46 -8.83 9.80
CA GLY A 187 32.77 -8.34 9.37
C GLY A 187 32.68 -6.98 8.66
N GLN A 188 33.62 -6.75 7.73
CA GLN A 188 33.82 -5.43 7.10
C GLN A 188 32.83 -5.18 5.94
N VAL A 189 31.53 -5.19 6.26
CA VAL A 189 30.43 -4.82 5.35
C VAL A 189 29.73 -3.58 5.86
N LYS A 190 29.16 -2.77 4.97
CA LYS A 190 28.53 -1.50 5.34
C LYS A 190 27.30 -1.66 6.24
N ARG A 191 26.58 -2.79 6.11
CA ARG A 191 25.40 -3.14 6.92
C ARG A 191 25.48 -4.59 7.38
N PRO A 192 26.23 -4.92 8.44
CA PRO A 192 26.22 -6.26 9.00
C PRO A 192 24.84 -6.58 9.58
N GLY A 193 24.41 -7.85 9.50
CA GLY A 193 23.10 -8.25 10.00
C GLY A 193 22.63 -9.60 9.50
N ILE A 194 21.37 -9.90 9.75
CA ILE A 194 20.71 -11.12 9.33
C ILE A 194 19.85 -10.82 8.11
N PHE A 195 20.10 -11.51 7.01
CA PHE A 195 19.41 -11.34 5.75
C PHE A 195 18.62 -12.59 5.37
N GLU A 196 17.42 -12.40 4.83
CA GLU A 196 16.64 -13.49 4.28
C GLU A 196 17.09 -13.72 2.82
N MET A 197 17.43 -14.97 2.51
CA MET A 197 17.88 -15.38 1.19
C MET A 197 16.83 -16.28 0.53
N LYS A 198 16.71 -16.16 -0.79
CA LYS A 198 15.91 -17.06 -1.63
C LYS A 198 16.78 -18.10 -2.29
N ALA A 199 16.18 -19.22 -2.69
CA ALA A 199 16.89 -20.24 -3.44
C ALA A 199 17.46 -19.66 -4.75
N GLY A 200 18.72 -19.95 -5.03
CA GLY A 200 19.43 -19.49 -6.22
C GLY A 200 20.09 -18.11 -6.07
N GLU A 201 19.93 -17.43 -4.96
CA GLU A 201 20.66 -16.18 -4.69
C GLU A 201 22.10 -16.47 -4.26
N SER A 202 22.99 -15.62 -4.73
CA SER A 202 24.44 -15.73 -4.55
C SER A 202 24.95 -14.91 -3.36
N PHE A 203 26.23 -15.05 -3.05
CA PHE A 203 26.91 -14.17 -2.10
C PHE A 203 26.89 -12.71 -2.58
N GLN A 204 26.95 -12.45 -3.89
CA GLN A 204 26.87 -11.09 -4.43
C GLN A 204 25.49 -10.44 -4.14
N ASP A 205 24.41 -11.22 -4.21
CA ASP A 205 23.08 -10.73 -3.82
C ASP A 205 23.06 -10.38 -2.33
N LEU A 206 23.58 -11.27 -1.46
CA LEU A 206 23.72 -11.02 -0.02
C LEU A 206 24.53 -9.75 0.27
N LEU A 207 25.65 -9.58 -0.41
CA LEU A 207 26.51 -8.41 -0.29
C LEU A 207 25.80 -7.12 -0.74
N SER A 208 24.97 -7.20 -1.77
CA SER A 208 24.16 -6.07 -2.24
C SER A 208 23.14 -5.63 -1.18
N PHE A 209 22.54 -6.57 -0.45
CA PHE A 209 21.62 -6.26 0.66
C PHE A 209 22.33 -5.55 1.81
N ALA A 210 23.61 -5.90 2.04
CA ALA A 210 24.48 -5.26 3.01
C ALA A 210 25.12 -3.94 2.52
N SER A 211 24.76 -3.46 1.32
CA SER A 211 25.32 -2.26 0.70
C SER A 211 26.82 -2.32 0.37
N GLY A 212 27.37 -3.53 0.24
CA GLY A 212 28.74 -3.76 -0.13
C GLY A 212 29.73 -3.80 1.05
N PHE A 213 31.00 -3.94 0.70
CA PHE A 213 32.11 -3.91 1.65
C PHE A 213 32.43 -2.47 2.11
N THR A 214 33.06 -2.37 3.29
CA THR A 214 33.75 -1.14 3.72
C THR A 214 35.07 -0.97 2.98
N GLU A 215 35.67 0.23 3.06
CA GLU A 215 36.98 0.50 2.44
C GLU A 215 38.14 -0.30 3.06
N SER A 216 37.97 -0.77 4.30
CA SER A 216 38.97 -1.58 5.03
C SER A 216 38.77 -3.09 4.87
N ALA A 217 37.82 -3.52 4.03
CA ALA A 217 37.55 -4.93 3.86
C ALA A 217 38.67 -5.66 3.08
N PHE A 218 39.04 -6.84 3.57
CA PHE A 218 39.86 -7.77 2.81
C PHE A 218 38.94 -8.62 1.92
N THR A 219 38.94 -8.30 0.62
CA THR A 219 37.96 -8.86 -0.32
C THR A 219 38.45 -10.12 -1.07
N ALA A 220 39.66 -10.64 -0.76
CA ALA A 220 40.21 -11.79 -1.46
C ALA A 220 39.52 -13.11 -1.04
N SER A 221 39.01 -13.20 0.19
CA SER A 221 38.28 -14.39 0.66
C SER A 221 37.18 -14.04 1.64
N VAL A 222 36.14 -14.87 1.66
CA VAL A 222 35.02 -14.81 2.59
C VAL A 222 34.90 -16.18 3.25
N SER A 223 34.88 -16.21 4.58
CA SER A 223 34.69 -17.47 5.33
C SER A 223 33.19 -17.70 5.54
N VAL A 224 32.70 -18.81 5.04
CA VAL A 224 31.31 -19.26 5.22
C VAL A 224 31.26 -20.34 6.28
N LEU A 225 30.59 -20.04 7.40
CA LEU A 225 30.28 -21.02 8.45
C LEU A 225 28.93 -21.69 8.15
N GLN A 226 28.97 -22.90 7.65
CA GLN A 226 27.80 -23.68 7.32
C GLN A 226 27.46 -24.67 8.45
N LYS A 227 26.26 -24.58 9.00
CA LYS A 227 25.74 -25.60 9.94
C LYS A 227 25.19 -26.77 9.13
N THR A 228 25.69 -27.96 9.42
CA THR A 228 25.13 -29.23 8.92
C THR A 228 24.44 -29.96 10.09
N ASP A 229 23.76 -31.08 9.82
CA ASP A 229 23.06 -31.85 10.83
C ASP A 229 24.01 -32.42 11.92
N LYS A 230 25.30 -32.54 11.63
CA LYS A 230 26.29 -33.15 12.49
C LYS A 230 27.39 -32.21 13.00
N GLU A 231 27.70 -31.14 12.24
CA GLU A 231 28.87 -30.31 12.53
C GLU A 231 28.74 -28.92 11.88
N PHE A 232 29.63 -28.02 12.27
CA PHE A 232 29.86 -26.76 11.54
C PHE A 232 31.04 -26.97 10.60
N LYS A 233 30.85 -26.60 9.33
CA LYS A 233 31.89 -26.57 8.29
C LYS A 233 32.26 -25.16 7.96
N VAL A 234 33.55 -24.88 7.91
CA VAL A 234 34.06 -23.59 7.40
C VAL A 234 34.53 -23.81 5.98
N LYS A 235 34.10 -22.96 5.07
CA LYS A 235 34.56 -22.87 3.68
C LYS A 235 35.03 -21.47 3.40
N ASP A 236 36.18 -21.33 2.80
CA ASP A 236 36.63 -20.06 2.26
C ASP A 236 36.23 -20.00 0.79
N LEU A 237 35.48 -18.95 0.43
CA LEU A 237 35.07 -18.64 -0.92
C LEU A 237 35.82 -17.40 -1.40
N LYS A 238 36.13 -17.33 -2.69
CA LYS A 238 36.56 -16.07 -3.28
C LYS A 238 35.38 -15.11 -3.30
N ALA A 239 35.61 -13.85 -2.94
CA ALA A 239 34.55 -12.86 -2.89
C ALA A 239 33.89 -12.58 -4.26
N ALA A 240 34.46 -13.11 -5.34
CA ALA A 240 33.94 -13.02 -6.72
C ALA A 240 33.10 -14.25 -7.12
N GLU A 241 33.00 -15.25 -6.30
CA GLU A 241 32.13 -16.43 -6.47
C GLU A 241 30.81 -16.25 -5.65
#